data_b721a600543214fb654e64d6c54ef03a
#
_entry.id   b721a600543214fb654e64d6c54ef03a
#
_cell.length_a   1.000
_cell.length_b   1.000
_cell.length_c   1.000
_cell.angle_alpha   90.00
_cell.angle_beta   90.00
_cell.angle_gamma   90.00
#
_symmetry.space_group_name_H-M   'P 1'
#
loop_
_entity.id
_entity.type
_entity.pdbx_description
1 polymer ?
#
loop_
_entity_poly.entity_id
_entity_poly.type
_entity_poly.pdbx_seq_one_letter_code
_entity_poly.pdbx_strand_id
1 'polypeptide(L)'
;MVAMLLVLPTMGSANPNGVGSGTFDAQCGGACHGDADMNRSSPATVEVNAPTIAYEGLLTSVSITVSDIETTTSGLLGFFLLSDLSGAGDTPDDAGWTIISNSEGGTENYVEALIGAGQTTHTVEWTVRAPGIGEYPLYGAIHHGTEDGSEAPFFGASTTPVVVEVRPVPEDLPRLAAEFEPPALRTVGETTTVVMSTAFVNGVQVEWRLPGGEATTVPVSSDGDTWSFELPATLQPVAIQWRAHLTGEGPEQTTPWFTLQSEEPRWTVNESAAYLQSMAMVLAFMAAFLSLQRGRNDEESLVKDDVFEEEVEA
;
A
#
# COMPACT_ATOMS: atom_id res chain seq x y z
N MET A 1 15.28 -25.69 42.38
CA MET A 1 14.88 -25.57 40.96
C MET A 1 13.74 -24.55 40.88
N VAL A 2 14.05 -23.29 40.62
CA VAL A 2 13.04 -22.23 40.53
C VAL A 2 12.69 -22.09 39.04
N ALA A 3 11.48 -22.50 38.69
CA ALA A 3 10.92 -22.26 37.34
C ALA A 3 10.55 -20.79 37.26
N MET A 4 11.37 -19.99 36.58
CA MET A 4 11.08 -18.60 36.25
C MET A 4 10.09 -18.62 35.08
N LEU A 5 8.80 -18.44 35.36
CA LEU A 5 7.76 -18.27 34.36
C LEU A 5 7.99 -16.92 33.70
N LEU A 6 8.56 -16.90 32.50
CA LEU A 6 8.61 -15.71 31.62
C LEU A 6 7.20 -15.45 31.15
N VAL A 7 6.46 -14.62 31.87
CA VAL A 7 5.26 -13.97 31.35
C VAL A 7 5.74 -12.89 30.37
N LEU A 8 5.79 -13.23 29.08
CA LEU A 8 5.94 -12.22 28.04
C LEU A 8 4.64 -11.39 28.06
N PRO A 9 4.72 -10.08 28.30
CA PRO A 9 3.57 -9.23 28.07
C PRO A 9 3.21 -9.37 26.58
N THR A 10 1.96 -9.77 26.30
CA THR A 10 1.40 -9.58 24.96
C THR A 10 1.36 -8.06 24.76
N MET A 11 2.37 -7.53 24.10
CA MET A 11 2.32 -6.15 23.61
C MET A 11 1.14 -6.11 22.63
N GLY A 12 0.04 -5.48 23.05
CA GLY A 12 -0.94 -5.00 22.11
C GLY A 12 -0.17 -4.10 21.14
N SER A 13 -0.03 -4.51 19.90
CA SER A 13 0.58 -3.68 18.87
C SER A 13 -0.38 -2.54 18.57
N ALA A 14 -0.29 -1.45 19.32
CA ALA A 14 -0.62 -0.16 18.75
C ALA A 14 0.38 0.04 17.61
N ASN A 15 -0.09 0.07 16.37
CA ASN A 15 0.76 0.26 15.21
C ASN A 15 1.04 1.78 15.13
N PRO A 16 2.20 2.28 15.62
CA PRO A 16 2.47 3.72 15.63
C PRO A 16 2.62 4.30 14.22
N ASN A 17 2.60 3.43 13.19
CA ASN A 17 2.72 3.77 11.78
C ASN A 17 1.39 3.57 11.02
N GLY A 18 0.25 3.65 11.68
CA GLY A 18 -1.05 3.40 11.07
C GLY A 18 -1.44 1.92 11.02
N VAL A 19 -2.60 1.62 10.43
CA VAL A 19 -3.11 0.24 10.25
C VAL A 19 -2.62 -0.38 8.95
N GLY A 20 -2.03 0.43 8.06
CA GLY A 20 -1.64 0.06 6.71
C GLY A 20 -2.82 0.09 5.74
N SER A 21 -2.52 0.27 4.45
CA SER A 21 -3.53 0.19 3.38
C SER A 21 -4.20 -1.18 3.37
N GLY A 22 -5.50 -1.22 3.10
CA GLY A 22 -6.29 -2.45 3.13
C GLY A 22 -7.69 -2.25 2.57
N THR A 23 -8.51 -3.31 2.58
CA THR A 23 -9.92 -3.23 2.23
C THR A 23 -10.73 -3.04 3.51
N PHE A 24 -11.30 -1.84 3.69
CA PHE A 24 -11.97 -1.45 4.92
C PHE A 24 -13.26 -0.70 4.64
N ASP A 25 -14.31 -1.04 5.41
CA ASP A 25 -15.52 -0.23 5.55
C ASP A 25 -15.22 1.07 6.34
N ALA A 26 -16.10 2.06 6.24
CA ALA A 26 -15.95 3.33 6.96
C ALA A 26 -15.82 3.18 8.49
N GLN A 27 -16.45 2.15 9.08
CA GLN A 27 -16.33 1.88 10.53
C GLN A 27 -14.96 1.38 10.98
N CYS A 28 -14.14 0.85 10.08
CA CYS A 28 -12.85 0.27 10.47
C CYS A 28 -11.89 1.29 11.08
N GLY A 29 -11.97 2.55 10.69
CA GLY A 29 -11.17 3.62 11.29
C GLY A 29 -11.35 3.77 12.80
N GLY A 30 -12.58 3.63 13.34
CA GLY A 30 -12.88 3.69 14.76
C GLY A 30 -12.43 2.47 15.54
N ALA A 31 -12.63 1.27 14.99
CA ALA A 31 -12.29 0.01 15.64
C ALA A 31 -10.78 -0.16 15.89
N CYS A 32 -9.94 0.33 14.97
CA CYS A 32 -8.48 0.22 15.08
C CYS A 32 -7.87 1.09 16.18
N HIS A 33 -8.57 2.14 16.61
CA HIS A 33 -8.14 3.03 17.69
C HIS A 33 -8.87 2.79 19.03
N GLY A 34 -9.71 1.76 19.09
CA GLY A 34 -10.43 1.39 20.31
C GLY A 34 -11.66 2.24 20.64
N ASP A 35 -12.02 3.18 19.76
CA ASP A 35 -13.23 4.01 19.87
C ASP A 35 -14.13 3.73 18.67
N ALA A 36 -15.18 2.90 18.87
CA ALA A 36 -16.15 2.56 17.84
C ALA A 36 -17.01 3.74 17.39
N ASP A 37 -17.01 4.84 18.15
CA ASP A 37 -17.87 5.98 17.90
C ASP A 37 -17.15 7.12 17.14
N MET A 38 -16.00 6.97 16.58
CA MET A 38 -15.27 7.98 15.78
C MET A 38 -15.81 9.42 15.96
N ASN A 39 -15.67 9.95 17.16
CA ASN A 39 -16.55 11.00 17.67
C ASN A 39 -16.16 12.41 17.22
N ARG A 40 -15.12 12.56 16.42
CA ARG A 40 -14.67 13.89 16.00
C ARG A 40 -14.76 14.05 14.51
N SER A 41 -15.46 15.09 14.08
CA SER A 41 -15.47 15.49 12.69
C SER A 41 -14.13 16.10 12.32
N SER A 42 -13.52 15.61 11.23
CA SER A 42 -12.34 16.26 10.65
C SER A 42 -12.68 17.68 10.20
N PRO A 43 -11.78 18.67 10.43
CA PRO A 43 -11.92 19.99 9.85
C PRO A 43 -11.62 20.03 8.35
N ALA A 44 -10.94 19.02 7.81
CA ALA A 44 -10.57 18.95 6.41
C ALA A 44 -11.79 18.72 5.49
N THR A 45 -11.71 19.28 4.30
CA THR A 45 -12.74 19.14 3.26
C THR A 45 -12.40 17.95 2.36
N VAL A 46 -13.39 17.07 2.14
CA VAL A 46 -13.24 15.84 1.30
C VAL A 46 -14.09 16.01 0.04
N GLU A 47 -13.46 15.93 -1.11
CA GLU A 47 -14.08 16.01 -2.44
C GLU A 47 -13.78 14.76 -3.25
N VAL A 48 -14.84 14.16 -3.82
CA VAL A 48 -14.73 13.02 -4.76
C VAL A 48 -14.86 13.56 -6.17
N ASN A 49 -13.97 13.12 -7.07
CA ASN A 49 -14.05 13.39 -8.48
C ASN A 49 -14.10 12.06 -9.26
N ALA A 50 -15.14 11.89 -10.06
CA ALA A 50 -15.31 10.77 -10.96
C ALA A 50 -16.03 11.24 -12.22
N PRO A 51 -15.90 10.55 -13.38
CA PRO A 51 -16.68 10.84 -14.56
C PRO A 51 -18.17 10.59 -14.28
N THR A 52 -19.04 11.40 -14.83
CA THR A 52 -20.50 11.22 -14.72
C THR A 52 -21.01 9.98 -15.47
N ILE A 53 -20.25 9.49 -16.45
CA ILE A 53 -20.55 8.31 -17.26
C ILE A 53 -19.32 7.42 -17.28
N ALA A 54 -19.53 6.13 -16.98
CA ALA A 54 -18.58 5.05 -17.19
C ALA A 54 -19.21 3.99 -18.10
N TYR A 55 -18.42 3.06 -18.60
CA TYR A 55 -18.91 1.97 -19.42
C TYR A 55 -18.66 0.63 -18.75
N GLU A 56 -19.69 -0.25 -18.80
CA GLU A 56 -19.66 -1.57 -18.20
C GLU A 56 -18.36 -2.34 -18.49
N GLY A 57 -17.70 -2.82 -17.45
CA GLY A 57 -16.47 -3.58 -17.54
C GLY A 57 -15.22 -2.79 -17.97
N LEU A 58 -15.33 -1.52 -18.33
CA LEU A 58 -14.19 -0.69 -18.72
C LEU A 58 -13.55 0.00 -17.51
N LEU A 59 -12.29 0.38 -17.69
CA LEU A 59 -11.52 1.08 -16.68
C LEU A 59 -11.88 2.56 -16.65
N THR A 60 -11.98 3.10 -15.46
CA THR A 60 -12.19 4.54 -15.23
C THR A 60 -11.41 5.01 -14.01
N SER A 61 -11.25 6.31 -13.83
CA SER A 61 -10.59 6.88 -12.67
C SER A 61 -11.58 7.49 -11.69
N VAL A 62 -11.28 7.35 -10.40
CA VAL A 62 -11.94 8.04 -9.30
C VAL A 62 -10.85 8.65 -8.43
N SER A 63 -10.99 9.89 -8.02
CA SER A 63 -10.03 10.50 -7.11
C SER A 63 -10.73 11.14 -5.91
N ILE A 64 -10.01 11.16 -4.79
CA ILE A 64 -10.41 11.87 -3.58
C ILE A 64 -9.37 12.93 -3.33
N THR A 65 -9.81 14.17 -3.31
CA THR A 65 -9.00 15.33 -2.95
C THR A 65 -9.40 15.79 -1.56
N VAL A 66 -8.42 15.88 -0.68
CA VAL A 66 -8.58 16.44 0.65
C VAL A 66 -7.91 17.82 0.67
N SER A 67 -8.60 18.81 1.15
CA SER A 67 -8.10 20.18 1.33
C SER A 67 -8.33 20.66 2.76
N ASP A 68 -7.76 21.80 3.09
CA ASP A 68 -7.78 22.36 4.45
C ASP A 68 -7.14 21.40 5.49
N ILE A 69 -6.11 20.66 5.05
CA ILE A 69 -5.33 19.82 5.96
C ILE A 69 -4.49 20.73 6.85
N GLU A 70 -4.68 20.61 8.16
CA GLU A 70 -3.92 21.33 9.17
C GLU A 70 -2.88 20.39 9.80
N THR A 71 -1.63 20.53 9.39
CA THR A 71 -0.52 19.75 9.98
C THR A 71 0.74 20.60 10.07
N THR A 72 1.42 20.54 11.21
CA THR A 72 2.72 21.18 11.45
C THR A 72 3.87 20.19 11.34
N THR A 73 3.59 18.89 11.45
CA THR A 73 4.53 17.79 11.29
C THR A 73 4.06 16.84 10.20
N SER A 74 4.97 16.04 9.65
CA SER A 74 4.57 14.98 8.71
C SER A 74 3.80 13.89 9.44
N GLY A 75 2.71 13.41 8.83
CA GLY A 75 1.84 12.38 9.41
C GLY A 75 1.13 11.55 8.35
N LEU A 76 0.45 10.50 8.78
CA LEU A 76 -0.36 9.66 7.91
C LEU A 76 -1.81 10.16 7.89
N LEU A 77 -2.39 10.20 6.70
CA LEU A 77 -3.80 10.46 6.45
C LEU A 77 -4.38 9.26 5.71
N GLY A 78 -5.39 8.63 6.29
CA GLY A 78 -6.12 7.54 5.65
C GLY A 78 -7.18 8.08 4.71
N PHE A 79 -7.25 7.53 3.51
CA PHE A 79 -8.25 7.85 2.48
C PHE A 79 -9.09 6.60 2.20
N PHE A 80 -10.41 6.74 2.19
CA PHE A 80 -11.33 5.68 1.82
C PHE A 80 -12.08 6.05 0.55
N LEU A 81 -12.10 5.16 -0.42
CA LEU A 81 -13.08 5.16 -1.50
C LEU A 81 -14.22 4.22 -1.10
N LEU A 82 -15.45 4.73 -1.06
CA LEU A 82 -16.63 4.03 -0.54
C LEU A 82 -17.80 4.12 -1.51
N SER A 83 -18.72 3.17 -1.44
CA SER A 83 -20.00 3.14 -2.17
C SER A 83 -21.18 3.59 -1.31
N ASP A 84 -21.04 3.61 0.01
CA ASP A 84 -22.01 4.09 1.00
C ASP A 84 -21.23 4.59 2.23
N LEU A 85 -21.94 5.17 3.20
CA LEU A 85 -21.40 5.62 4.48
C LEU A 85 -22.11 4.95 5.67
N SER A 86 -22.73 3.79 5.46
CA SER A 86 -23.44 3.05 6.50
C SER A 86 -22.51 2.37 7.50
N GLY A 87 -21.24 2.14 7.09
CA GLY A 87 -20.20 1.51 7.91
C GLY A 87 -20.18 -0.01 7.83
N ALA A 88 -20.98 -0.63 6.96
CA ALA A 88 -20.96 -2.06 6.72
C ALA A 88 -21.39 -2.37 5.29
N GLY A 89 -20.54 -3.08 4.53
CA GLY A 89 -20.81 -3.41 3.12
C GLY A 89 -20.77 -2.16 2.24
N ASP A 90 -19.95 -1.21 2.56
CA ASP A 90 -19.82 0.08 1.87
C ASP A 90 -18.53 0.22 1.07
N THR A 91 -17.80 -0.87 0.86
CA THR A 91 -16.64 -0.86 -0.04
C THR A 91 -17.09 -0.79 -1.51
N PRO A 92 -16.27 -0.29 -2.42
CA PRO A 92 -16.60 -0.30 -3.86
C PRO A 92 -16.89 -1.70 -4.39
N ASP A 93 -16.21 -2.74 -3.88
CA ASP A 93 -16.41 -4.13 -4.27
C ASP A 93 -17.81 -4.63 -3.94
N ASP A 94 -18.39 -4.23 -2.80
CA ASP A 94 -19.77 -4.54 -2.42
C ASP A 94 -20.80 -3.99 -3.44
N ALA A 95 -20.46 -2.89 -4.12
CA ALA A 95 -21.26 -2.30 -5.19
C ALA A 95 -20.88 -2.83 -6.60
N GLY A 96 -19.96 -3.80 -6.67
CA GLY A 96 -19.53 -4.43 -7.92
C GLY A 96 -18.43 -3.72 -8.68
N TRP A 97 -17.82 -2.66 -8.14
CA TRP A 97 -16.60 -2.09 -8.67
C TRP A 97 -15.42 -3.00 -8.37
N THR A 98 -14.43 -3.02 -9.24
CA THR A 98 -13.15 -3.69 -8.95
C THR A 98 -12.03 -2.66 -8.95
N ILE A 99 -11.30 -2.54 -7.85
CA ILE A 99 -10.13 -1.66 -7.79
C ILE A 99 -8.96 -2.36 -8.48
N ILE A 100 -8.36 -1.69 -9.45
CA ILE A 100 -7.23 -2.21 -10.23
C ILE A 100 -5.91 -1.69 -9.66
N SER A 101 -5.86 -0.42 -9.28
CA SER A 101 -4.71 0.21 -8.64
C SER A 101 -5.09 1.52 -7.97
N ASN A 102 -4.21 2.01 -7.08
CA ASN A 102 -4.29 3.37 -6.57
C ASN A 102 -2.95 4.10 -6.75
N SER A 103 -2.93 5.42 -6.60
CA SER A 103 -1.75 6.25 -6.83
C SER A 103 -0.63 6.04 -5.82
N GLU A 104 -0.92 5.48 -4.65
CA GLU A 104 0.06 5.17 -3.61
C GLU A 104 0.68 3.75 -3.77
N GLY A 105 0.17 2.96 -4.73
CA GLY A 105 0.63 1.60 -5.03
C GLY A 105 -0.11 0.55 -4.22
N GLY A 106 -1.15 -0.03 -4.78
CA GLY A 106 -1.98 -1.08 -4.15
C GLY A 106 -3.30 -1.21 -4.89
N THR A 107 -4.15 -2.10 -4.41
CA THR A 107 -5.45 -2.46 -5.01
C THR A 107 -6.60 -2.30 -4.00
N GLU A 108 -6.35 -1.65 -2.89
CA GLU A 108 -7.27 -1.50 -1.78
C GLU A 108 -8.06 -0.19 -1.88
N ASN A 109 -9.24 -0.17 -1.25
CA ASN A 109 -10.08 1.03 -1.16
C ASN A 109 -9.64 1.99 -0.05
N TYR A 110 -8.86 1.52 0.92
CA TYR A 110 -8.24 2.33 1.95
C TYR A 110 -6.74 2.46 1.72
N VAL A 111 -6.25 3.69 1.76
CA VAL A 111 -4.85 4.04 1.50
C VAL A 111 -4.36 4.98 2.58
N GLU A 112 -3.18 4.72 3.13
CA GLU A 112 -2.47 5.63 4.03
C GLU A 112 -1.43 6.42 3.24
N ALA A 113 -1.68 7.72 3.06
CA ALA A 113 -0.75 8.63 2.40
C ALA A 113 0.06 9.43 3.42
N LEU A 114 1.34 9.62 3.14
CA LEU A 114 2.20 10.47 3.96
C LEU A 114 1.99 11.94 3.57
N ILE A 115 1.48 12.71 4.50
CA ILE A 115 1.28 14.17 4.34
C ILE A 115 2.49 14.90 4.92
N GLY A 116 3.13 15.73 4.11
CA GLY A 116 4.27 16.54 4.53
C GLY A 116 3.86 17.70 5.45
N ALA A 117 4.79 18.15 6.29
CA ALA A 117 4.56 19.31 7.15
C ALA A 117 4.16 20.56 6.34
N GLY A 118 3.04 21.18 6.69
CA GLY A 118 2.50 22.35 6.00
C GLY A 118 1.82 22.06 4.65
N GLN A 119 1.66 20.81 4.28
CA GLN A 119 0.87 20.41 3.12
C GLN A 119 -0.62 20.55 3.43
N THR A 120 -1.33 21.36 2.67
CA THR A 120 -2.74 21.67 2.89
C THR A 120 -3.70 20.91 1.99
N THR A 121 -3.18 20.22 0.98
CA THR A 121 -4.00 19.47 0.01
C THR A 121 -3.27 18.21 -0.41
N HIS A 122 -4.00 17.11 -0.52
CA HIS A 122 -3.49 15.85 -1.08
C HIS A 122 -4.59 15.16 -1.88
N THR A 123 -4.20 14.43 -2.94
CA THR A 123 -5.14 13.70 -3.81
C THR A 123 -4.64 12.26 -3.97
N VAL A 124 -5.54 11.32 -3.73
CA VAL A 124 -5.35 9.90 -4.05
C VAL A 124 -6.27 9.56 -5.22
N GLU A 125 -5.73 8.87 -6.22
CA GLU A 125 -6.44 8.46 -7.43
C GLU A 125 -6.53 6.92 -7.47
N TRP A 126 -7.71 6.40 -7.77
CA TRP A 126 -7.95 4.98 -8.02
C TRP A 126 -8.27 4.74 -9.48
N THR A 127 -7.70 3.70 -10.05
CA THR A 127 -8.16 3.08 -11.29
C THR A 127 -9.10 1.95 -10.91
N VAL A 128 -10.35 2.05 -11.38
CA VAL A 128 -11.40 1.09 -11.07
C VAL A 128 -12.02 0.54 -12.36
N ARG A 129 -12.47 -0.70 -12.32
CA ARG A 129 -13.30 -1.31 -13.37
C ARG A 129 -14.76 -1.10 -13.02
N ALA A 130 -15.52 -0.54 -13.96
CA ALA A 130 -16.93 -0.24 -13.75
C ALA A 130 -17.78 -1.54 -13.63
N PRO A 131 -18.78 -1.55 -12.74
CA PRO A 131 -19.74 -2.65 -12.59
C PRO A 131 -20.68 -2.78 -13.78
N GLY A 132 -21.75 -3.57 -13.66
CA GLY A 132 -22.83 -3.66 -14.65
C GLY A 132 -23.59 -2.35 -14.79
N ILE A 133 -24.48 -2.30 -15.78
CA ILE A 133 -25.27 -1.09 -16.11
C ILE A 133 -26.10 -0.64 -14.91
N GLY A 134 -26.04 0.64 -14.54
CA GLY A 134 -26.76 1.21 -13.39
C GLY A 134 -26.23 2.57 -12.96
N GLU A 135 -26.76 3.07 -11.85
CA GLU A 135 -26.28 4.29 -11.17
C GLU A 135 -25.60 3.91 -9.86
N TYR A 136 -24.39 4.41 -9.64
CA TYR A 136 -23.55 4.03 -8.51
C TYR A 136 -23.06 5.28 -7.79
N PRO A 137 -23.49 5.50 -6.54
CA PRO A 137 -22.92 6.55 -5.71
C PRO A 137 -21.50 6.18 -5.28
N LEU A 138 -20.62 7.17 -5.27
CA LEU A 138 -19.28 7.05 -4.72
C LEU A 138 -19.04 8.16 -3.70
N TYR A 139 -18.46 7.80 -2.57
CA TYR A 139 -18.11 8.68 -1.46
C TYR A 139 -16.60 8.64 -1.23
N GLY A 140 -16.08 9.73 -0.74
CA GLY A 140 -14.74 9.79 -0.16
C GLY A 140 -14.84 9.97 1.34
N ALA A 141 -13.96 9.30 2.08
CA ALA A 141 -13.80 9.55 3.49
C ALA A 141 -12.33 9.59 3.88
N ILE A 142 -12.04 10.19 5.01
CA ILE A 142 -10.70 10.28 5.58
C ILE A 142 -10.71 9.93 7.05
N HIS A 143 -9.56 9.45 7.49
CA HIS A 143 -9.31 9.13 8.88
C HIS A 143 -7.91 9.59 9.29
N HIS A 144 -7.80 10.26 10.42
CA HIS A 144 -6.50 10.71 10.96
C HIS A 144 -6.56 10.87 12.48
N GLY A 145 -5.39 10.84 13.12
CA GLY A 145 -5.22 11.19 14.53
C GLY A 145 -4.81 12.65 14.71
N THR A 146 -4.45 13.01 15.94
CA THR A 146 -3.75 14.25 16.25
C THR A 146 -2.24 14.06 16.10
N GLU A 147 -1.51 15.15 15.88
CA GLU A 147 -0.04 15.11 15.71
C GLU A 147 0.69 14.45 16.90
N ASP A 148 0.18 14.60 18.10
CA ASP A 148 0.76 14.04 19.32
C ASP A 148 0.12 12.72 19.79
N GLY A 149 -0.91 12.24 19.05
CA GLY A 149 -1.64 11.02 19.38
C GLY A 149 -2.45 11.10 20.70
N SER A 150 -2.67 12.31 21.23
CA SER A 150 -3.29 12.55 22.56
C SER A 150 -4.80 12.51 22.53
N GLU A 151 -5.42 12.60 21.35
CA GLU A 151 -6.88 12.72 21.20
C GLU A 151 -7.47 11.57 20.38
N ALA A 152 -8.78 11.40 20.49
CA ALA A 152 -9.54 10.46 19.68
C ALA A 152 -9.38 10.75 18.18
N PRO A 153 -9.41 9.73 17.31
CA PRO A 153 -9.27 9.92 15.87
C PRO A 153 -10.39 10.76 15.28
N PHE A 154 -10.04 11.48 14.21
CA PHE A 154 -10.97 12.25 13.41
C PHE A 154 -11.42 11.45 12.19
N PHE A 155 -12.67 11.63 11.83
CA PHE A 155 -13.26 11.11 10.60
C PHE A 155 -13.91 12.25 9.83
N GLY A 156 -13.72 12.27 8.51
CA GLY A 156 -14.39 13.19 7.61
C GLY A 156 -14.87 12.45 6.38
N ALA A 157 -15.99 12.86 5.80
CA ALA A 157 -16.51 12.29 4.57
C ALA A 157 -17.06 13.38 3.66
N SER A 158 -17.14 13.07 2.35
CA SER A 158 -17.83 13.91 1.38
C SER A 158 -19.31 14.07 1.78
N THR A 159 -19.81 15.28 1.72
CA THR A 159 -21.21 15.60 2.15
C THR A 159 -22.25 15.06 1.19
N THR A 160 -21.88 14.84 -0.08
CA THR A 160 -22.74 14.31 -1.13
C THR A 160 -21.93 13.33 -1.97
N PRO A 161 -22.56 12.23 -2.44
CA PRO A 161 -21.89 11.31 -3.36
C PRO A 161 -21.73 11.93 -4.75
N VAL A 162 -20.72 11.47 -5.48
CA VAL A 162 -20.69 11.56 -6.93
C VAL A 162 -21.40 10.33 -7.49
N VAL A 163 -22.44 10.53 -8.28
CA VAL A 163 -23.17 9.43 -8.91
C VAL A 163 -22.59 9.19 -10.31
N VAL A 164 -22.11 7.97 -10.54
CA VAL A 164 -21.61 7.50 -11.83
C VAL A 164 -22.68 6.68 -12.52
N GLU A 165 -23.10 7.10 -13.69
CA GLU A 165 -23.99 6.31 -14.55
C GLU A 165 -23.15 5.35 -15.40
N VAL A 166 -23.30 4.04 -15.16
CA VAL A 166 -22.66 3.00 -15.97
C VAL A 166 -23.57 2.62 -17.14
N ARG A 167 -23.07 2.77 -18.36
CA ARG A 167 -23.77 2.55 -19.62
C ARG A 167 -23.19 1.35 -20.39
N PRO A 168 -23.96 0.79 -21.35
CA PRO A 168 -23.41 -0.16 -22.29
C PRO A 168 -22.26 0.45 -23.09
N VAL A 169 -21.24 -0.36 -23.39
CA VAL A 169 -20.11 0.07 -24.23
C VAL A 169 -20.57 0.35 -25.65
N PRO A 170 -20.35 1.57 -26.20
CA PRO A 170 -20.58 1.84 -27.63
C PRO A 170 -19.77 0.88 -28.50
N GLU A 171 -20.35 0.46 -29.64
CA GLU A 171 -19.74 -0.57 -30.47
C GLU A 171 -18.38 -0.12 -31.06
N ASP A 172 -18.26 1.14 -31.45
CA ASP A 172 -17.10 1.76 -32.10
C ASP A 172 -16.12 2.44 -31.09
N LEU A 173 -16.35 2.32 -29.79
CA LEU A 173 -15.53 2.99 -28.78
C LEU A 173 -14.12 2.42 -28.74
N PRO A 174 -13.05 3.20 -29.04
CA PRO A 174 -11.67 2.78 -28.85
C PRO A 174 -11.41 2.43 -27.39
N ARG A 175 -10.91 1.21 -27.11
CA ARG A 175 -10.74 0.75 -25.74
C ARG A 175 -9.65 -0.29 -25.60
N LEU A 176 -9.15 -0.46 -24.39
CA LEU A 176 -8.36 -1.62 -24.01
C LEU A 176 -9.25 -2.88 -24.01
N ALA A 177 -8.67 -4.02 -24.30
CA ALA A 177 -9.36 -5.30 -24.14
C ALA A 177 -9.85 -5.48 -22.69
N ALA A 178 -11.00 -6.12 -22.53
CA ALA A 178 -11.63 -6.24 -21.20
C ALA A 178 -10.76 -7.00 -20.18
N GLU A 179 -9.96 -7.95 -20.67
CA GLU A 179 -9.02 -8.75 -19.89
C GLU A 179 -7.67 -8.05 -19.62
N PHE A 180 -7.48 -6.82 -20.10
CA PHE A 180 -6.23 -6.11 -19.88
C PHE A 180 -6.03 -5.82 -18.38
N GLU A 181 -4.89 -6.27 -17.86
CA GLU A 181 -4.41 -5.99 -16.51
C GLU A 181 -3.07 -5.25 -16.59
N PRO A 182 -2.98 -4.02 -16.08
CA PRO A 182 -1.74 -3.27 -16.08
C PRO A 182 -0.71 -3.92 -15.12
N PRO A 183 0.59 -3.92 -15.46
CA PRO A 183 1.61 -4.34 -14.51
C PRO A 183 1.62 -3.41 -13.30
N ALA A 184 1.56 -3.98 -12.08
CA ALA A 184 1.50 -3.22 -10.84
C ALA A 184 2.86 -3.13 -10.11
N LEU A 185 3.72 -4.14 -10.28
CA LEU A 185 4.98 -4.26 -9.54
C LEU A 185 6.14 -4.59 -10.48
N ARG A 186 7.32 -4.06 -10.15
CA ARG A 186 8.59 -4.44 -10.77
C ARG A 186 9.75 -4.33 -9.78
N THR A 187 10.91 -4.86 -10.12
CA THR A 187 12.15 -4.67 -9.36
C THR A 187 12.82 -3.35 -9.72
N VAL A 188 13.37 -2.66 -8.74
CA VAL A 188 14.21 -1.47 -8.96
C VAL A 188 15.36 -1.81 -9.93
N GLY A 189 15.61 -0.94 -10.90
CA GLY A 189 16.62 -1.12 -11.94
C GLY A 189 16.14 -1.88 -13.19
N GLU A 190 14.93 -2.43 -13.19
CA GLU A 190 14.35 -3.12 -14.35
C GLU A 190 13.49 -2.18 -15.19
N THR A 191 13.62 -2.28 -16.52
CA THR A 191 12.65 -1.73 -17.47
C THR A 191 11.42 -2.66 -17.55
N THR A 192 10.27 -2.11 -17.90
CA THR A 192 9.03 -2.91 -18.01
C THR A 192 8.43 -2.74 -19.40
N THR A 193 8.38 -3.85 -20.14
CA THR A 193 7.63 -3.87 -21.40
C THR A 193 6.16 -4.11 -21.09
N VAL A 194 5.32 -3.16 -21.47
CA VAL A 194 3.86 -3.27 -21.39
C VAL A 194 3.33 -3.68 -22.75
N VAL A 195 2.46 -4.67 -22.75
CA VAL A 195 1.76 -5.16 -23.95
C VAL A 195 0.27 -4.96 -23.74
N MET A 196 -0.38 -4.23 -24.62
CA MET A 196 -1.81 -3.92 -24.57
C MET A 196 -2.51 -4.48 -25.79
N SER A 197 -3.57 -5.26 -25.59
CA SER A 197 -4.54 -5.58 -26.64
C SER A 197 -5.67 -4.53 -26.61
N THR A 198 -6.14 -4.14 -27.79
CA THR A 198 -7.14 -3.08 -27.94
C THR A 198 -8.28 -3.51 -28.86
N ALA A 199 -9.38 -2.80 -28.80
CA ALA A 199 -10.50 -2.96 -29.74
C ALA A 199 -10.91 -1.59 -30.29
N PHE A 200 -11.16 -1.51 -31.62
CA PHE A 200 -11.55 -0.29 -32.36
C PHE A 200 -10.51 0.84 -32.26
N VAL A 201 -9.23 0.51 -32.12
CA VAL A 201 -8.12 1.46 -32.00
C VAL A 201 -7.25 1.46 -33.24
N ASN A 202 -7.07 2.66 -33.84
CA ASN A 202 -6.21 2.88 -35.00
C ASN A 202 -4.88 3.58 -34.65
N GLY A 203 -4.80 4.16 -33.41
CA GLY A 203 -3.60 4.83 -32.94
C GLY A 203 -3.54 4.85 -31.40
N VAL A 204 -2.31 4.73 -30.89
CA VAL A 204 -2.02 4.80 -29.44
C VAL A 204 -0.87 5.75 -29.21
N GLN A 205 -1.05 6.66 -28.27
CA GLN A 205 0.01 7.48 -27.70
C GLN A 205 0.08 7.15 -26.21
N VAL A 206 1.28 6.88 -25.70
CA VAL A 206 1.51 6.58 -24.29
C VAL A 206 2.38 7.65 -23.66
N GLU A 207 2.03 8.03 -22.46
CA GLU A 207 2.82 8.91 -21.62
C GLU A 207 2.99 8.35 -20.21
N TRP A 208 4.09 8.70 -19.58
CA TRP A 208 4.39 8.34 -18.21
C TRP A 208 4.86 9.55 -17.40
N ARG A 209 4.75 9.48 -16.09
CA ARG A 209 5.22 10.52 -15.16
C ARG A 209 5.62 9.92 -13.80
N LEU A 210 6.38 10.65 -13.03
CA LEU A 210 6.41 10.47 -11.59
C LEU A 210 5.12 11.05 -10.97
N PRO A 211 4.64 10.56 -9.83
CA PRO A 211 3.48 11.13 -9.16
C PRO A 211 3.63 12.65 -8.97
N GLY A 212 2.65 13.41 -9.46
CA GLY A 212 2.69 14.87 -9.43
C GLY A 212 3.68 15.54 -10.39
N GLY A 213 4.44 14.77 -11.19
CA GLY A 213 5.40 15.28 -12.18
C GLY A 213 4.79 15.54 -13.56
N GLU A 214 5.61 16.10 -14.44
CA GLU A 214 5.24 16.31 -15.86
C GLU A 214 5.23 14.99 -16.62
N ALA A 215 4.26 14.85 -17.54
CA ALA A 215 4.15 13.68 -18.38
C ALA A 215 5.15 13.70 -19.54
N THR A 216 5.71 12.55 -19.85
CA THR A 216 6.67 12.32 -20.94
C THR A 216 6.15 11.22 -21.85
N THR A 217 6.12 11.44 -23.15
CA THR A 217 5.71 10.42 -24.12
C THR A 217 6.77 9.35 -24.31
N VAL A 218 6.31 8.11 -24.60
CA VAL A 218 7.18 6.98 -24.95
C VAL A 218 6.87 6.47 -26.36
N PRO A 219 7.87 5.94 -27.07
CA PRO A 219 7.66 5.29 -28.36
C PRO A 219 6.77 4.05 -28.20
N VAL A 220 5.81 3.89 -29.09
CA VAL A 220 4.89 2.74 -29.12
C VAL A 220 5.09 1.99 -30.42
N SER A 221 5.13 0.66 -30.35
CA SER A 221 5.15 -0.26 -31.49
C SER A 221 3.80 -0.96 -31.59
N SER A 222 3.32 -1.23 -32.80
CA SER A 222 2.06 -1.95 -33.04
C SER A 222 2.27 -3.20 -33.88
N ASP A 223 1.49 -4.23 -33.54
CA ASP A 223 1.35 -5.47 -34.33
C ASP A 223 -0.15 -5.83 -34.37
N GLY A 224 -0.86 -5.40 -35.39
CA GLY A 224 -2.32 -5.48 -35.47
C GLY A 224 -2.98 -4.67 -34.33
N ASP A 225 -3.85 -5.34 -33.58
CA ASP A 225 -4.56 -4.76 -32.44
C ASP A 225 -3.75 -4.81 -31.11
N THR A 226 -2.48 -5.21 -31.20
CA THR A 226 -1.57 -5.29 -30.06
C THR A 226 -0.55 -4.16 -30.11
N TRP A 227 -0.39 -3.47 -28.98
CA TRP A 227 0.51 -2.34 -28.83
C TRP A 227 1.52 -2.62 -27.71
N SER A 228 2.77 -2.25 -27.93
CA SER A 228 3.82 -2.45 -26.94
C SER A 228 4.70 -1.22 -26.78
N PHE A 229 5.14 -0.98 -25.57
CA PHE A 229 6.07 0.10 -25.22
C PHE A 229 6.88 -0.29 -23.97
N GLU A 230 7.96 0.44 -23.74
CA GLU A 230 8.86 0.19 -22.62
C GLU A 230 8.82 1.37 -21.63
N LEU A 231 8.52 1.07 -20.37
CA LEU A 231 8.59 2.03 -19.27
C LEU A 231 10.02 2.06 -18.70
N PRO A 232 10.57 3.25 -18.41
CA PRO A 232 11.95 3.38 -17.95
C PRO A 232 12.16 2.75 -16.57
N ALA A 233 13.36 2.23 -16.33
CA ALA A 233 13.78 1.77 -15.02
C ALA A 233 13.85 2.93 -14.01
N THR A 234 13.58 2.62 -12.74
CA THR A 234 13.81 3.54 -11.63
C THR A 234 15.04 3.09 -10.82
N LEU A 235 15.77 4.02 -10.26
CA LEU A 235 16.96 3.73 -9.45
C LEU A 235 16.66 3.66 -7.95
N GLN A 236 15.42 3.90 -7.57
CA GLN A 236 14.93 3.90 -6.19
C GLN A 236 13.53 3.25 -6.12
N PRO A 237 13.11 2.75 -4.97
CA PRO A 237 11.73 2.30 -4.75
C PRO A 237 10.77 3.49 -4.89
N VAL A 238 10.12 3.59 -6.03
CA VAL A 238 9.20 4.68 -6.35
C VAL A 238 8.12 4.18 -7.30
N ALA A 239 6.93 4.73 -7.17
CA ALA A 239 5.86 4.55 -8.15
C ALA A 239 6.13 5.41 -9.39
N ILE A 240 5.82 4.87 -10.57
CA ILE A 240 5.62 5.65 -11.78
C ILE A 240 4.18 5.48 -12.25
N GLN A 241 3.66 6.48 -12.90
CA GLN A 241 2.31 6.44 -13.47
C GLN A 241 2.41 6.50 -14.99
N TRP A 242 1.55 5.76 -15.69
CA TRP A 242 1.46 5.80 -17.14
C TRP A 242 0.00 5.71 -17.59
N ARG A 243 -0.31 6.26 -18.76
CA ARG A 243 -1.62 6.16 -19.39
C ARG A 243 -1.51 6.14 -20.92
N ALA A 244 -2.57 5.71 -21.58
CA ALA A 244 -2.67 5.66 -23.02
C ALA A 244 -3.81 6.54 -23.54
N HIS A 245 -3.55 7.24 -24.62
CA HIS A 245 -4.55 7.92 -25.43
C HIS A 245 -4.85 7.03 -26.65
N LEU A 246 -6.11 6.65 -26.78
CA LEU A 246 -6.60 5.71 -27.78
C LEU A 246 -7.45 6.46 -28.82
N THR A 247 -7.08 6.35 -30.07
CA THR A 247 -7.81 6.95 -31.20
C THR A 247 -8.34 5.86 -32.13
N GLY A 248 -9.52 6.06 -32.68
CA GLY A 248 -10.20 5.12 -33.57
C GLY A 248 -11.30 5.82 -34.40
N GLU A 249 -12.31 5.08 -34.83
CA GLU A 249 -13.46 5.65 -35.54
C GLU A 249 -14.43 6.36 -34.57
N GLY A 250 -14.56 5.86 -33.36
CA GLY A 250 -15.33 6.47 -32.29
C GLY A 250 -14.59 7.62 -31.58
N PRO A 251 -15.18 8.19 -30.51
CA PRO A 251 -14.58 9.29 -29.79
C PRO A 251 -13.29 8.85 -29.11
N GLU A 252 -12.28 9.71 -29.13
CA GLU A 252 -10.99 9.46 -28.46
C GLU A 252 -11.17 9.12 -26.99
N GLN A 253 -10.39 8.16 -26.51
CA GLN A 253 -10.40 7.72 -25.12
C GLN A 253 -9.03 7.92 -24.49
N THR A 254 -9.02 8.28 -23.22
CA THR A 254 -7.81 8.31 -22.41
C THR A 254 -8.01 7.35 -21.25
N THR A 255 -7.08 6.42 -21.06
CA THR A 255 -7.13 5.49 -19.93
C THR A 255 -6.88 6.26 -18.63
N PRO A 256 -7.28 5.70 -17.48
CA PRO A 256 -6.77 6.14 -16.20
C PRO A 256 -5.24 6.11 -16.14
N TRP A 257 -4.68 6.78 -15.15
CA TRP A 257 -3.28 6.61 -14.80
C TRP A 257 -3.08 5.26 -14.09
N PHE A 258 -2.32 4.37 -14.69
CA PHE A 258 -1.91 3.12 -14.09
C PHE A 258 -0.65 3.32 -13.27
N THR A 259 -0.61 2.79 -12.07
CA THR A 259 0.56 2.89 -11.18
C THR A 259 1.40 1.63 -11.28
N LEU A 260 2.70 1.79 -11.53
CA LEU A 260 3.71 0.73 -11.52
C LEU A 260 4.70 1.00 -10.39
N GLN A 261 4.62 0.21 -9.32
CA GLN A 261 5.47 0.33 -8.15
C GLN A 261 6.80 -0.39 -8.39
N SER A 262 7.91 0.28 -8.10
CA SER A 262 9.24 -0.32 -8.10
C SER A 262 9.62 -0.70 -6.67
N GLU A 263 9.94 -1.96 -6.43
CA GLU A 263 10.33 -2.49 -5.11
C GLU A 263 11.79 -2.95 -5.12
N GLU A 264 12.43 -2.86 -3.98
CA GLU A 264 13.74 -3.49 -3.83
C GLU A 264 13.63 -5.01 -4.00
N PRO A 265 14.66 -5.65 -4.56
CA PRO A 265 14.69 -7.11 -4.66
C PRO A 265 14.51 -7.71 -3.27
N ARG A 266 13.54 -8.62 -3.13
CA ARG A 266 13.33 -9.32 -1.86
C ARG A 266 14.60 -10.09 -1.49
N TRP A 267 15.11 -9.78 -0.33
CA TRP A 267 16.26 -10.51 0.19
C TRP A 267 15.83 -11.93 0.53
N THR A 268 16.36 -12.90 -0.23
CA THR A 268 16.10 -14.33 0.01
C THR A 268 17.21 -14.88 0.89
N VAL A 269 16.87 -15.34 2.08
CA VAL A 269 17.80 -16.05 2.95
C VAL A 269 17.92 -17.48 2.45
N ASN A 270 19.15 -17.91 2.17
CA ASN A 270 19.40 -19.33 1.99
C ASN A 270 19.20 -20.03 3.34
N GLU A 271 18.08 -20.73 3.50
CA GLU A 271 17.69 -21.38 4.76
C GLU A 271 18.79 -22.32 5.29
N SER A 272 19.45 -23.08 4.41
CA SER A 272 20.54 -23.98 4.79
C SER A 272 21.72 -23.20 5.38
N ALA A 273 22.06 -22.04 4.81
CA ALA A 273 23.13 -21.18 5.34
C ALA A 273 22.74 -20.57 6.68
N ALA A 274 21.47 -20.15 6.84
CA ALA A 274 20.96 -19.61 8.10
C ALA A 274 20.96 -20.68 9.22
N TYR A 275 20.57 -21.91 8.91
CA TYR A 275 20.65 -23.03 9.87
C TYR A 275 22.10 -23.34 10.27
N LEU A 276 23.04 -23.41 9.30
CA LEU A 276 24.46 -23.64 9.59
C LEU A 276 25.04 -22.52 10.44
N GLN A 277 24.71 -21.27 10.16
CA GLN A 277 25.18 -20.13 10.95
C GLN A 277 24.62 -20.16 12.38
N SER A 278 23.33 -20.47 12.53
CA SER A 278 22.67 -20.60 13.84
C SER A 278 23.31 -21.72 14.66
N MET A 279 23.56 -22.88 14.03
CA MET A 279 24.20 -24.01 14.68
C MET A 279 25.65 -23.69 15.09
N ALA A 280 26.40 -22.99 14.24
CA ALA A 280 27.76 -22.55 14.55
C ALA A 280 27.78 -21.59 15.75
N MET A 281 26.83 -20.65 15.84
CA MET A 281 26.70 -19.74 16.99
C MET A 281 26.39 -20.50 18.27
N VAL A 282 25.44 -21.46 18.24
CA VAL A 282 25.11 -22.28 19.41
C VAL A 282 26.31 -23.07 19.89
N LEU A 283 27.08 -23.70 18.98
CA LEU A 283 28.29 -24.43 19.32
C LEU A 283 29.38 -23.53 19.92
N ALA A 284 29.56 -22.32 19.37
CA ALA A 284 30.50 -21.33 19.90
C ALA A 284 30.08 -20.88 21.33
N PHE A 285 28.79 -20.65 21.56
CA PHE A 285 28.26 -20.32 22.88
C PHE A 285 28.48 -21.46 23.88
N MET A 286 28.20 -22.70 23.48
CA MET A 286 28.43 -23.87 24.34
C MET A 286 29.92 -24.05 24.66
N ALA A 287 30.81 -23.89 23.68
CA ALA A 287 32.25 -23.95 23.88
C ALA A 287 32.76 -22.86 24.85
N ALA A 288 32.29 -21.63 24.71
CA ALA A 288 32.60 -20.52 25.60
C ALA A 288 32.11 -20.81 27.03
N PHE A 289 30.86 -21.31 27.19
CA PHE A 289 30.28 -21.65 28.49
C PHE A 289 31.06 -22.77 29.18
N LEU A 290 31.41 -23.84 28.46
CA LEU A 290 32.21 -24.95 29.01
C LEU A 290 33.62 -24.51 29.39
N SER A 291 34.22 -23.58 28.63
CA SER A 291 35.53 -23.00 28.96
C SER A 291 35.50 -22.21 30.29
N LEU A 292 34.42 -21.38 30.47
CA LEU A 292 34.25 -20.64 31.72
C LEU A 292 34.00 -21.57 32.94
N GLN A 293 33.26 -22.67 32.76
CA GLN A 293 33.04 -23.64 33.82
C GLN A 293 34.32 -24.39 34.18
N ARG A 294 35.19 -24.69 33.22
CA ARG A 294 36.46 -25.36 33.44
C ARG A 294 37.42 -24.48 34.24
N GLY A 295 37.54 -23.19 33.89
CA GLY A 295 38.35 -22.24 34.65
C GLY A 295 37.92 -22.10 36.11
N ARG A 296 36.62 -22.16 36.41
CA ARG A 296 36.09 -22.08 37.78
C ARG A 296 36.35 -23.34 38.60
N ASN A 297 36.33 -24.50 38.00
CA ASN A 297 36.66 -25.77 38.69
C ASN A 297 38.16 -25.86 39.01
N ASP A 298 39.03 -25.31 38.16
CA ASP A 298 40.46 -25.28 38.40
C ASP A 298 40.83 -24.34 39.56
N GLU A 299 40.17 -23.18 39.71
CA GLU A 299 40.32 -22.29 40.86
C GLU A 299 39.83 -22.90 42.18
N GLU A 300 38.70 -23.62 42.17
CA GLU A 300 38.18 -24.31 43.34
C GLU A 300 39.11 -25.46 43.81
N SER A 301 39.81 -26.11 42.89
CA SER A 301 40.79 -27.17 43.24
C SER A 301 42.05 -26.61 43.87
N LEU A 302 42.56 -25.48 43.37
CA LEU A 302 43.74 -24.81 43.95
C LEU A 302 43.49 -24.29 45.38
N VAL A 303 42.29 -23.71 45.64
CA VAL A 303 41.92 -23.24 46.97
C VAL A 303 41.78 -24.41 47.98
N LYS A 304 41.36 -25.59 47.56
CA LYS A 304 41.28 -26.77 48.41
C LYS A 304 42.64 -27.32 48.81
N ASP A 305 43.58 -27.34 47.88
CA ASP A 305 44.95 -27.83 48.15
C ASP A 305 45.67 -26.92 49.15
N ASP A 306 45.55 -25.59 49.07
CA ASP A 306 46.14 -24.64 50.00
C ASP A 306 45.59 -24.79 51.44
N VAL A 307 44.30 -25.12 51.61
CA VAL A 307 43.66 -25.30 52.90
C VAL A 307 44.12 -26.61 53.63
N PHE A 308 44.48 -27.64 52.85
CA PHE A 308 44.98 -28.92 53.44
C PHE A 308 46.45 -28.84 53.82
N GLU A 309 47.29 -27.98 53.26
CA GLU A 309 48.69 -27.82 53.68
C GLU A 309 48.81 -27.05 55.00
N GLU A 310 47.93 -26.08 55.34
CA GLU A 310 47.95 -25.35 56.60
C GLU A 310 47.52 -26.17 57.82
N GLU A 311 46.70 -27.23 57.63
CA GLU A 311 46.29 -28.10 58.79
C GLU A 311 47.31 -29.15 59.14
N VAL A 312 48.40 -29.37 58.42
CA VAL A 312 49.45 -30.37 58.71
C VAL A 312 50.63 -29.77 59.47
N GLU A 313 50.80 -28.45 59.55
CA GLU A 313 51.88 -27.77 60.29
C GLU A 313 51.44 -27.22 61.66
N ALA A 314 50.25 -27.51 62.16
CA ALA A 314 49.81 -27.19 63.53
C ALA A 314 49.67 -28.45 64.41
#